data_518266bd35d81806e00c847a8cf09149
#
_entry.id   518266bd35d81806e00c847a8cf09149
#
_cell.length_a   1.000
_cell.length_b   1.000
_cell.length_c   1.000
_cell.angle_alpha   90.00
_cell.angle_beta   90.00
_cell.angle_gamma   90.00
#
_symmetry.space_group_name_H-M   'P 1'
#
loop_
_entity.id
_entity.type
_entity.pdbx_description
1 polymer ?
#
loop_
_entity_poly.entity_id
_entity_poly.type
_entity_poly.pdbx_seq_one_letter_code
_entity_poly.pdbx_strand_id
1 'polypeptide(L)'
;MRKLIIILSVVFIVSETISAQSVVSVDILKDKVKNGLSLVTEDLFFEGTLINLFRCGNLEVVANDTFTSLSTSDENRTSYVQSLDGKGGIGLHFIASKFADIPQYSRVLVNLKGTELKLIRGVGLSAYNLGESAVVSVTPGKREDIVIKEKTISELNDDDVFTYVRIKDCECVFKDGAYGNIYEKYSSKCELNKALAPFSMMDCWSSLLCDKSGDRINMLMNCAPVWRRNGKGVQQGVFDIEGILVKAELPRYGTENLSTYQIRPMTEDALVPRVTEKTWTTLCEWNWNTSSDKDFIPAKGSAKMSCNVSSASYSRGDEMNNPKIISAKDSPEFAGVWKNGALRITAKACDWWDWKNDEGNGLYLTFSTSDVAAENAYVAFSFCGGVLLEASYAANFPSFWTVEYSFDASEWKRLEDRSVTMHSMVWRATKPINGLTYNLSGEAAMGFTEHMFRFPENISGKDKVYVRIVPSAKNLATLSHRGSSARANRPEYTPECAVNFGSIIIRYR
;
A
#
# COMPACT_ATOMS: atom_id res chain seq x y z
N MET A 1 -89.55 0.71 12.46
CA MET A 1 -88.74 -0.51 12.55
C MET A 1 -87.46 -0.33 11.66
N ARG A 2 -86.36 0.03 12.26
CA ARG A 2 -85.06 0.14 11.55
C ARG A 2 -84.30 -1.18 11.75
N LYS A 3 -84.02 -1.86 10.65
CA LYS A 3 -83.22 -3.10 10.66
C LYS A 3 -81.75 -2.70 10.73
N LEU A 4 -81.08 -3.12 11.80
CA LEU A 4 -79.62 -2.99 12.00
C LEU A 4 -78.98 -4.15 11.28
N ILE A 5 -78.15 -3.83 10.24
CA ILE A 5 -77.31 -4.83 9.55
C ILE A 5 -75.96 -4.80 10.24
N ILE A 6 -75.62 -5.87 10.96
CA ILE A 6 -74.30 -6.09 11.53
C ILE A 6 -73.41 -6.73 10.43
N ILE A 7 -72.42 -6.01 9.90
CA ILE A 7 -71.39 -6.56 9.04
C ILE A 7 -70.29 -7.11 9.93
N LEU A 8 -70.15 -8.40 9.94
CA LEU A 8 -69.05 -9.11 10.63
C LEU A 8 -67.86 -9.10 9.71
N SER A 9 -66.88 -8.22 9.99
CA SER A 9 -65.59 -8.23 9.31
C SER A 9 -64.72 -9.33 9.90
N VAL A 10 -64.56 -10.43 9.20
CA VAL A 10 -63.58 -11.45 9.51
C VAL A 10 -62.20 -10.95 9.09
N VAL A 11 -61.41 -10.50 10.03
CA VAL A 11 -59.99 -10.18 9.82
C VAL A 11 -59.26 -11.53 9.82
N PHE A 12 -58.86 -11.99 8.64
CA PHE A 12 -57.89 -13.06 8.53
C PHE A 12 -56.52 -12.50 8.94
N ILE A 13 -56.09 -12.80 10.16
CA ILE A 13 -54.71 -12.65 10.57
C ILE A 13 -53.96 -13.82 9.94
N VAL A 14 -53.34 -13.58 8.80
CA VAL A 14 -52.32 -14.48 8.28
C VAL A 14 -51.12 -14.28 9.19
N SER A 15 -50.96 -15.12 10.18
CA SER A 15 -49.71 -15.26 10.91
C SER A 15 -48.71 -15.92 9.96
N GLU A 16 -47.99 -15.13 9.18
CA GLU A 16 -46.77 -15.63 8.61
C GLU A 16 -45.86 -16.00 9.79
N THR A 17 -45.68 -17.27 10.01
CA THR A 17 -44.61 -17.81 10.82
C THR A 17 -43.31 -17.40 10.10
N ILE A 18 -42.78 -16.25 10.47
CA ILE A 18 -41.40 -15.89 10.14
C ILE A 18 -40.56 -16.94 10.86
N SER A 19 -40.20 -17.99 10.15
CA SER A 19 -39.11 -18.86 10.55
C SER A 19 -37.96 -17.96 10.94
N ALA A 20 -37.51 -18.01 12.18
CA ALA A 20 -36.39 -17.20 12.64
C ALA A 20 -35.22 -17.53 11.74
N GLN A 21 -34.91 -16.60 10.81
CA GLN A 21 -33.79 -16.75 9.90
C GLN A 21 -32.54 -16.85 10.75
N SER A 22 -31.78 -17.91 10.61
CA SER A 22 -30.56 -18.11 11.38
C SER A 22 -29.46 -17.16 10.85
N VAL A 23 -29.39 -15.99 11.45
CA VAL A 23 -28.29 -15.03 11.19
C VAL A 23 -27.03 -15.55 11.87
N VAL A 24 -25.96 -15.68 11.11
CA VAL A 24 -24.68 -16.18 11.58
C VAL A 24 -23.64 -15.07 11.69
N SER A 25 -22.73 -15.21 12.66
CA SER A 25 -21.61 -14.27 12.81
C SER A 25 -20.50 -14.54 11.78
N VAL A 26 -19.63 -13.54 11.59
CA VAL A 26 -18.44 -13.66 10.73
C VAL A 26 -17.54 -14.82 11.19
N ASP A 27 -17.38 -15.02 12.50
CA ASP A 27 -16.54 -16.08 13.04
C ASP A 27 -17.07 -17.47 12.68
N ILE A 28 -18.37 -17.67 12.82
CA ILE A 28 -19.02 -18.92 12.40
C ILE A 28 -18.82 -19.18 10.91
N LEU A 29 -18.92 -18.14 10.07
CA LEU A 29 -18.69 -18.26 8.64
C LEU A 29 -17.21 -18.59 8.33
N LYS A 30 -16.26 -17.90 9.00
CA LYS A 30 -14.83 -18.19 8.88
C LYS A 30 -14.54 -19.65 9.26
N ASP A 31 -15.09 -20.13 10.36
CA ASP A 31 -14.90 -21.51 10.82
C ASP A 31 -15.51 -22.53 9.84
N LYS A 32 -16.69 -22.26 9.32
CA LYS A 32 -17.30 -23.11 8.27
C LYS A 32 -16.38 -23.21 7.03
N VAL A 33 -15.81 -22.08 6.58
CA VAL A 33 -14.87 -22.07 5.43
C VAL A 33 -13.58 -22.84 5.76
N LYS A 34 -13.01 -22.67 6.95
CA LYS A 34 -11.84 -23.44 7.41
C LYS A 34 -12.12 -24.94 7.44
N ASN A 35 -13.35 -25.32 7.74
CA ASN A 35 -13.83 -26.71 7.76
C ASN A 35 -14.31 -27.22 6.38
N GLY A 36 -14.02 -26.50 5.30
CA GLY A 36 -14.25 -26.95 3.92
C GLY A 36 -15.52 -26.45 3.25
N LEU A 37 -16.29 -25.55 3.88
CA LEU A 37 -17.44 -24.93 3.21
C LEU A 37 -16.93 -23.95 2.15
N SER A 38 -17.15 -24.27 0.87
CA SER A 38 -16.80 -23.40 -0.25
C SER A 38 -18.03 -22.85 -0.98
N LEU A 39 -19.12 -23.64 -1.05
CA LEU A 39 -20.39 -23.27 -1.67
C LEU A 39 -21.52 -23.37 -0.65
N VAL A 40 -22.28 -22.31 -0.48
CA VAL A 40 -23.45 -22.28 0.41
C VAL A 40 -24.67 -22.83 -0.32
N THR A 41 -25.16 -23.97 0.08
CA THR A 41 -26.30 -24.65 -0.57
C THR A 41 -27.67 -24.41 0.13
N GLU A 42 -27.64 -23.98 1.37
CA GLU A 42 -28.79 -23.70 2.20
C GLU A 42 -28.99 -22.22 2.50
N ASP A 43 -30.13 -21.82 2.99
CA ASP A 43 -30.37 -20.44 3.42
C ASP A 43 -29.53 -20.12 4.64
N LEU A 44 -28.55 -19.25 4.47
CA LEU A 44 -27.59 -18.82 5.47
C LEU A 44 -27.52 -17.30 5.43
N PHE A 45 -27.92 -16.65 6.50
CA PHE A 45 -28.05 -15.20 6.53
C PHE A 45 -26.90 -14.54 7.31
N PHE A 46 -26.43 -13.43 6.78
CA PHE A 46 -25.51 -12.52 7.46
C PHE A 46 -26.15 -11.14 7.55
N GLU A 47 -26.06 -10.52 8.70
CA GLU A 47 -26.54 -9.16 8.93
C GLU A 47 -25.43 -8.25 9.41
N GLY A 48 -25.36 -7.04 8.86
CA GLY A 48 -24.34 -6.08 9.23
C GLY A 48 -24.61 -4.70 8.63
N THR A 49 -23.64 -3.81 8.80
CA THR A 49 -23.69 -2.45 8.26
C THR A 49 -22.71 -2.32 7.09
N LEU A 50 -23.20 -1.81 5.96
CA LEU A 50 -22.36 -1.48 4.80
C LEU A 50 -21.42 -0.33 5.15
N ILE A 51 -20.11 -0.57 5.07
CA ILE A 51 -19.09 0.39 5.49
C ILE A 51 -18.44 1.16 4.35
N ASN A 52 -18.54 0.71 3.11
CA ASN A 52 -17.93 1.38 1.97
C ASN A 52 -18.89 2.33 1.26
N LEU A 53 -18.30 3.36 0.65
CA LEU A 53 -18.99 4.24 -0.29
C LEU A 53 -18.97 3.59 -1.69
N PHE A 54 -20.13 3.44 -2.30
CA PHE A 54 -20.25 2.92 -3.67
C PHE A 54 -19.47 3.79 -4.66
N ARG A 55 -18.66 3.18 -5.50
CA ARG A 55 -17.80 3.85 -6.49
C ARG A 55 -16.81 4.86 -5.88
N CYS A 56 -16.33 4.63 -4.67
CA CYS A 56 -15.27 5.48 -4.09
C CYS A 56 -13.94 5.39 -4.84
N GLY A 57 -13.75 4.35 -5.63
CA GLY A 57 -12.55 4.15 -6.43
C GLY A 57 -11.39 3.52 -5.65
N ASN A 58 -11.53 3.25 -4.34
CA ASN A 58 -10.43 2.78 -3.50
C ASN A 58 -10.71 1.49 -2.72
N LEU A 59 -11.59 0.64 -3.20
CA LEU A 59 -11.78 -0.66 -2.56
C LEU A 59 -10.72 -1.66 -3.02
N GLU A 60 -10.42 -2.63 -2.16
CA GLU A 60 -9.65 -3.78 -2.58
C GLU A 60 -10.53 -4.68 -3.44
N VAL A 61 -10.06 -4.91 -4.65
CA VAL A 61 -10.65 -5.92 -5.50
C VAL A 61 -9.74 -7.13 -5.44
N VAL A 62 -10.23 -8.19 -4.85
CA VAL A 62 -9.54 -9.45 -4.87
C VAL A 62 -9.78 -10.09 -6.22
N ALA A 63 -8.84 -9.88 -7.15
CA ALA A 63 -8.83 -10.67 -8.37
C ALA A 63 -8.52 -12.12 -8.04
N ASN A 64 -9.13 -13.03 -8.76
CA ASN A 64 -8.67 -14.41 -8.81
C ASN A 64 -7.16 -14.39 -9.00
N ASP A 65 -6.42 -15.23 -8.30
CA ASP A 65 -4.98 -15.48 -8.23
C ASP A 65 -4.08 -15.02 -9.39
N THR A 66 -4.61 -14.40 -10.40
CA THR A 66 -3.92 -13.82 -11.53
C THR A 66 -4.03 -12.31 -11.50
N PHE A 67 -2.87 -11.71 -11.42
CA PHE A 67 -2.51 -10.29 -11.38
C PHE A 67 -3.17 -9.37 -12.42
N THR A 68 -4.04 -9.86 -13.24
CA THR A 68 -4.33 -9.28 -14.55
C THR A 68 -5.68 -8.60 -14.67
N SER A 69 -6.48 -8.49 -13.61
CA SER A 69 -7.86 -8.06 -13.85
C SER A 69 -8.54 -7.26 -12.73
N LEU A 70 -7.80 -6.40 -12.06
CA LEU A 70 -8.45 -5.38 -11.23
C LEU A 70 -9.02 -4.30 -12.16
N SER A 71 -10.26 -4.43 -12.56
CA SER A 71 -10.96 -3.40 -13.30
C SER A 71 -11.81 -2.56 -12.36
N THR A 72 -12.06 -1.29 -12.70
CA THR A 72 -13.05 -0.45 -12.01
C THR A 72 -14.43 -1.11 -11.99
N SER A 73 -14.71 -2.01 -12.95
CA SER A 73 -15.94 -2.80 -12.95
C SER A 73 -16.01 -3.77 -11.79
N ASP A 74 -14.89 -4.34 -11.37
CA ASP A 74 -14.85 -5.29 -10.25
C ASP A 74 -14.97 -4.54 -8.92
N GLU A 75 -14.34 -3.38 -8.79
CA GLU A 75 -14.53 -2.51 -7.65
C GLU A 75 -15.98 -2.08 -7.50
N ASN A 76 -16.61 -1.67 -8.59
CA ASN A 76 -18.03 -1.28 -8.60
C ASN A 76 -19.00 -2.44 -8.28
N ARG A 77 -18.52 -3.68 -8.20
CA ARG A 77 -19.28 -4.86 -7.79
C ARG A 77 -18.93 -5.36 -6.39
N THR A 78 -18.05 -4.65 -5.69
CA THR A 78 -17.57 -5.03 -4.37
C THR A 78 -18.20 -4.14 -3.30
N SER A 79 -18.64 -4.77 -2.22
CA SER A 79 -19.11 -4.10 -1.00
C SER A 79 -18.50 -4.77 0.22
N TYR A 80 -18.31 -4.00 1.27
CA TYR A 80 -17.85 -4.50 2.57
C TYR A 80 -18.92 -4.27 3.61
N VAL A 81 -19.27 -5.31 4.33
CA VAL A 81 -20.27 -5.29 5.39
C VAL A 81 -19.64 -5.72 6.70
N GLN A 82 -19.69 -4.84 7.67
CA GLN A 82 -19.21 -5.10 9.03
C GLN A 82 -20.35 -5.63 9.88
N SER A 83 -20.08 -6.62 10.73
CA SER A 83 -21.05 -7.12 11.71
C SER A 83 -21.54 -5.99 12.63
N LEU A 84 -22.80 -6.07 13.10
CA LEU A 84 -23.40 -5.02 13.92
C LEU A 84 -22.63 -4.74 15.23
N ASP A 85 -21.96 -5.75 15.76
CA ASP A 85 -21.10 -5.63 16.95
C ASP A 85 -19.66 -5.16 16.63
N GLY A 86 -19.36 -4.95 15.35
CA GLY A 86 -18.04 -4.50 14.88
C GLY A 86 -16.92 -5.53 14.94
N LYS A 87 -17.17 -6.78 15.36
CA LYS A 87 -16.09 -7.76 15.58
C LYS A 87 -15.44 -8.27 14.31
N GLY A 88 -16.15 -8.28 13.19
CA GLY A 88 -15.59 -8.72 11.92
C GLY A 88 -16.35 -8.17 10.73
N GLY A 89 -15.82 -8.42 9.53
CA GLY A 89 -16.43 -7.99 8.28
C GLY A 89 -16.37 -9.04 7.18
N ILE A 90 -17.19 -8.86 6.15
CA ILE A 90 -17.26 -9.70 4.97
C ILE A 90 -17.20 -8.84 3.70
N GLY A 91 -16.41 -9.27 2.72
CA GLY A 91 -16.44 -8.73 1.36
C GLY A 91 -17.52 -9.42 0.55
N LEU A 92 -18.41 -8.65 -0.06
CA LEU A 92 -19.48 -9.12 -0.94
C LEU A 92 -19.14 -8.79 -2.39
N HIS A 93 -19.05 -9.80 -3.25
CA HIS A 93 -18.70 -9.62 -4.66
C HIS A 93 -19.90 -9.98 -5.54
N PHE A 94 -20.56 -8.96 -6.06
CA PHE A 94 -21.79 -9.09 -6.84
C PHE A 94 -21.51 -9.42 -8.32
N ILE A 95 -22.44 -10.11 -8.96
CA ILE A 95 -22.35 -10.41 -10.41
C ILE A 95 -22.59 -9.18 -11.28
N ALA A 96 -23.23 -8.13 -10.74
CA ALA A 96 -23.47 -6.87 -11.44
C ALA A 96 -23.34 -5.66 -10.48
N SER A 97 -22.79 -4.55 -10.98
CA SER A 97 -22.56 -3.35 -10.18
C SER A 97 -23.83 -2.71 -9.61
N LYS A 98 -24.96 -2.82 -10.31
CA LYS A 98 -26.26 -2.31 -9.82
C LYS A 98 -26.72 -2.96 -8.50
N PHE A 99 -26.24 -4.16 -8.18
CA PHE A 99 -26.58 -4.85 -6.94
C PHE A 99 -25.71 -4.41 -5.77
N ALA A 100 -24.55 -3.79 -6.06
CA ALA A 100 -23.67 -3.19 -5.07
C ALA A 100 -24.01 -1.71 -4.78
N ASP A 101 -24.96 -1.12 -5.51
CA ASP A 101 -25.40 0.27 -5.34
C ASP A 101 -26.32 0.39 -4.11
N ILE A 102 -25.73 0.24 -2.95
CA ILE A 102 -26.40 0.31 -1.66
C ILE A 102 -25.85 1.55 -0.94
N PRO A 103 -26.70 2.40 -0.33
CA PRO A 103 -26.22 3.56 0.41
C PRO A 103 -25.28 3.17 1.54
N GLN A 104 -24.17 3.91 1.68
CA GLN A 104 -23.23 3.71 2.79
C GLN A 104 -23.96 3.81 4.14
N TYR A 105 -23.50 3.05 5.11
CA TYR A 105 -24.04 2.91 6.47
C TYR A 105 -25.41 2.22 6.55
N SER A 106 -25.96 1.74 5.45
CA SER A 106 -27.19 0.94 5.50
C SER A 106 -26.94 -0.37 6.25
N ARG A 107 -27.91 -0.73 7.10
CA ARG A 107 -28.02 -2.08 7.65
C ARG A 107 -28.56 -3.01 6.58
N VAL A 108 -27.86 -4.08 6.31
CA VAL A 108 -28.21 -5.05 5.26
C VAL A 108 -28.32 -6.45 5.82
N LEU A 109 -29.33 -7.17 5.36
CA LEU A 109 -29.48 -8.61 5.57
C LEU A 109 -29.19 -9.30 4.24
N VAL A 110 -28.22 -10.20 4.24
CA VAL A 110 -27.76 -10.90 3.05
C VAL A 110 -27.98 -12.39 3.21
N ASN A 111 -28.62 -13.02 2.23
CA ASN A 111 -28.70 -14.48 2.11
C ASN A 111 -27.51 -14.94 1.26
N LEU A 112 -26.66 -15.76 1.84
CA LEU A 112 -25.45 -16.28 1.21
C LEU A 112 -25.69 -17.54 0.35
N LYS A 113 -26.92 -18.04 0.27
CA LYS A 113 -27.25 -19.21 -0.56
C LYS A 113 -26.84 -19.02 -2.02
N GLY A 114 -26.17 -20.01 -2.56
CA GLY A 114 -25.64 -19.99 -3.92
C GLY A 114 -24.32 -19.22 -4.08
N THR A 115 -23.78 -18.66 -3.00
CA THR A 115 -22.50 -17.93 -3.03
C THR A 115 -21.33 -18.86 -2.75
N GLU A 116 -20.19 -18.52 -3.32
CA GLU A 116 -18.90 -19.14 -3.01
C GLU A 116 -18.25 -18.35 -1.88
N LEU A 117 -17.89 -19.01 -0.77
CA LEU A 117 -17.17 -18.39 0.35
C LEU A 117 -15.68 -18.73 0.29
N LYS A 118 -14.85 -17.73 0.53
CA LYS A 118 -13.39 -17.86 0.59
C LYS A 118 -12.80 -17.05 1.73
N LEU A 119 -11.70 -17.54 2.30
CA LEU A 119 -10.83 -16.75 3.16
C LEU A 119 -9.68 -16.21 2.33
N ILE A 120 -9.73 -14.93 2.07
CA ILE A 120 -8.66 -14.25 1.35
C ILE A 120 -7.47 -14.10 2.29
N ARG A 121 -6.31 -14.58 1.84
CA ARG A 121 -5.06 -14.60 2.63
C ARG A 121 -5.23 -15.20 4.04
N GLY A 122 -6.15 -16.16 4.13
CA GLY A 122 -6.45 -16.88 5.36
C GLY A 122 -7.33 -16.15 6.38
N VAL A 123 -7.67 -14.88 6.18
CA VAL A 123 -8.34 -14.05 7.20
C VAL A 123 -9.54 -13.25 6.70
N GLY A 124 -9.49 -12.71 5.48
CA GLY A 124 -10.55 -11.88 4.91
C GLY A 124 -11.70 -12.73 4.37
N LEU A 125 -12.83 -12.83 5.08
CA LEU A 125 -14.00 -13.54 4.59
C LEU A 125 -14.60 -12.82 3.39
N SER A 126 -14.78 -13.53 2.28
CA SER A 126 -15.40 -13.01 1.06
C SER A 126 -16.44 -13.97 0.50
N ALA A 127 -17.55 -13.41 0.04
CA ALA A 127 -18.62 -14.12 -0.65
C ALA A 127 -18.68 -13.66 -2.11
N TYR A 128 -18.70 -14.60 -3.03
CA TYR A 128 -18.68 -14.35 -4.48
C TYR A 128 -19.97 -14.79 -5.15
N ASN A 129 -20.22 -14.26 -6.34
CA ASN A 129 -21.36 -14.59 -7.18
C ASN A 129 -22.71 -14.17 -6.58
N LEU A 130 -22.75 -13.07 -5.82
CA LEU A 130 -24.01 -12.57 -5.26
C LEU A 130 -24.92 -12.01 -6.37
N GLY A 131 -26.11 -12.59 -6.48
CA GLY A 131 -27.17 -12.10 -7.36
C GLY A 131 -28.04 -11.02 -6.71
N GLU A 132 -29.06 -10.57 -7.44
CA GLU A 132 -30.01 -9.55 -6.95
C GLU A 132 -30.74 -9.98 -5.67
N SER A 133 -31.16 -11.24 -5.61
CA SER A 133 -31.92 -11.79 -4.48
C SER A 133 -31.06 -12.04 -3.24
N ALA A 134 -29.75 -11.89 -3.31
CA ALA A 134 -28.89 -12.08 -2.15
C ALA A 134 -29.09 -11.00 -1.08
N VAL A 135 -29.41 -9.76 -1.47
CA VAL A 135 -29.74 -8.68 -0.53
C VAL A 135 -31.22 -8.75 -0.19
N VAL A 136 -31.52 -9.28 0.98
CA VAL A 136 -32.92 -9.53 1.44
C VAL A 136 -33.58 -8.25 1.92
N SER A 137 -32.84 -7.43 2.65
CA SER A 137 -33.33 -6.13 3.13
C SER A 137 -32.20 -5.10 3.23
N VAL A 138 -32.59 -3.84 3.04
CA VAL A 138 -31.74 -2.66 3.20
C VAL A 138 -32.49 -1.65 4.04
N THR A 139 -31.93 -1.28 5.20
CA THR A 139 -32.46 -0.21 6.03
C THR A 139 -31.42 0.93 6.04
N PRO A 140 -31.76 2.11 5.51
CA PRO A 140 -30.85 3.25 5.52
C PRO A 140 -30.37 3.56 6.94
N GLY A 141 -29.08 3.86 7.07
CA GLY A 141 -28.42 4.23 8.31
C GLY A 141 -27.55 5.45 8.12
N LYS A 142 -26.79 5.78 9.14
CA LYS A 142 -25.89 6.91 9.18
C LYS A 142 -24.55 6.50 9.81
N ARG A 143 -23.55 7.40 9.73
CA ARG A 143 -22.19 7.11 10.20
C ARG A 143 -22.14 6.66 11.66
N GLU A 144 -22.98 7.23 12.52
CA GLU A 144 -23.05 6.90 13.94
C GLU A 144 -23.54 5.47 14.21
N ASP A 145 -24.12 4.83 13.21
CA ASP A 145 -24.65 3.43 13.33
C ASP A 145 -23.55 2.38 13.11
N ILE A 146 -22.34 2.78 12.69
CA ILE A 146 -21.21 1.85 12.57
C ILE A 146 -20.33 1.87 13.81
N VAL A 147 -19.77 0.71 14.14
CA VAL A 147 -18.74 0.59 15.17
C VAL A 147 -17.39 0.92 14.54
N ILE A 148 -16.87 2.12 14.78
CA ILE A 148 -15.52 2.49 14.34
C ILE A 148 -14.53 1.96 15.38
N LYS A 149 -13.68 1.02 14.97
CA LYS A 149 -12.63 0.50 15.85
C LYS A 149 -11.48 1.50 15.90
N GLU A 150 -11.32 2.17 17.04
CA GLU A 150 -10.17 3.04 17.28
C GLU A 150 -8.99 2.20 17.77
N LYS A 151 -7.86 2.27 17.06
CA LYS A 151 -6.68 1.45 17.32
C LYS A 151 -5.38 2.21 17.06
N THR A 152 -4.32 1.77 17.69
CA THR A 152 -2.94 2.02 17.24
C THR A 152 -2.54 0.98 16.19
N ILE A 153 -1.45 1.21 15.49
CA ILE A 153 -0.99 0.26 14.46
C ILE A 153 -0.66 -1.11 15.08
N SER A 154 -0.05 -1.13 16.27
CA SER A 154 0.32 -2.36 16.99
C SER A 154 -0.85 -3.17 17.52
N GLU A 155 -2.03 -2.56 17.67
CA GLU A 155 -3.24 -3.24 18.13
C GLU A 155 -4.05 -3.92 17.01
N LEU A 156 -3.66 -3.70 15.75
CA LEU A 156 -4.33 -4.30 14.60
C LEU A 156 -4.13 -5.80 14.58
N ASN A 157 -5.18 -6.54 14.24
CA ASN A 157 -5.15 -7.99 14.14
C ASN A 157 -6.08 -8.51 13.02
N ASP A 158 -6.08 -9.83 12.80
CA ASP A 158 -6.82 -10.48 11.71
C ASP A 158 -8.35 -10.31 11.80
N ASP A 159 -8.91 -10.03 13.00
CA ASP A 159 -10.34 -9.78 13.17
C ASP A 159 -10.75 -8.35 12.78
N ASP A 160 -9.77 -7.49 12.55
CA ASP A 160 -10.02 -6.13 12.06
C ASP A 160 -10.12 -6.08 10.53
N VAL A 161 -9.71 -7.15 9.84
CA VAL A 161 -9.76 -7.21 8.37
C VAL A 161 -11.20 -7.15 7.87
N PHE A 162 -11.43 -6.26 6.89
CA PHE A 162 -12.75 -5.91 6.33
C PHE A 162 -13.69 -5.21 7.30
N THR A 163 -13.15 -4.59 8.37
CA THR A 163 -13.91 -3.68 9.24
C THR A 163 -13.46 -2.24 9.03
N TYR A 164 -14.26 -1.30 9.52
CA TYR A 164 -13.95 0.12 9.51
C TYR A 164 -13.14 0.48 10.75
N VAL A 165 -11.92 0.93 10.52
CA VAL A 165 -10.99 1.28 11.60
C VAL A 165 -10.63 2.75 11.55
N ARG A 166 -10.31 3.32 12.70
CA ARG A 166 -9.61 4.58 12.86
C ARG A 166 -8.26 4.30 13.51
N ILE A 167 -7.18 4.57 12.76
CA ILE A 167 -5.83 4.47 13.29
C ILE A 167 -5.40 5.86 13.73
N LYS A 168 -4.94 5.96 14.98
CA LYS A 168 -4.64 7.24 15.61
C LYS A 168 -3.19 7.67 15.41
N ASP A 169 -3.01 8.99 15.44
CA ASP A 169 -1.71 9.65 15.53
C ASP A 169 -0.72 9.26 14.42
N CYS A 170 -1.22 9.08 13.20
CA CYS A 170 -0.40 8.77 12.03
C CYS A 170 0.28 10.01 11.44
N GLU A 171 1.44 9.83 10.83
CA GLU A 171 2.09 10.78 9.94
C GLU A 171 2.53 10.09 8.65
N CYS A 172 2.54 10.83 7.53
CA CYS A 172 3.22 10.38 6.32
C CYS A 172 4.74 10.37 6.57
N VAL A 173 5.37 9.24 6.32
CA VAL A 173 6.83 9.10 6.45
C VAL A 173 7.53 9.98 5.42
N PHE A 174 7.02 10.02 4.19
CA PHE A 174 7.47 10.93 3.13
C PHE A 174 6.44 12.06 2.99
N LYS A 175 6.91 13.29 3.20
CA LYS A 175 6.05 14.50 3.26
C LYS A 175 5.88 15.20 1.92
N ASP A 176 6.62 14.79 0.91
CA ASP A 176 6.56 15.33 -0.44
C ASP A 176 5.80 14.40 -1.37
N GLY A 177 5.18 14.96 -2.41
CA GLY A 177 4.46 14.19 -3.41
C GLY A 177 2.95 14.11 -3.18
N ALA A 178 2.32 13.16 -3.84
CA ALA A 178 0.88 12.88 -3.80
C ALA A 178 0.66 11.40 -3.46
N TYR A 179 -0.60 11.04 -3.21
CA TYR A 179 -0.99 9.64 -2.97
C TYR A 179 -1.11 8.83 -4.27
N GLY A 180 -0.18 9.00 -5.17
CA GLY A 180 -0.22 8.34 -6.46
C GLY A 180 1.13 8.35 -7.16
N ASN A 181 1.32 7.42 -8.09
CA ASN A 181 2.51 7.41 -8.91
C ASN A 181 2.46 8.55 -9.93
N ILE A 182 3.56 9.28 -10.09
CA ILE A 182 3.69 10.35 -11.08
C ILE A 182 3.39 9.88 -12.50
N TYR A 183 3.69 8.64 -12.81
CA TYR A 183 3.54 8.08 -14.16
C TYR A 183 2.14 7.55 -14.48
N GLU A 184 1.24 7.43 -13.51
CA GLU A 184 -0.11 6.92 -13.73
C GLU A 184 -0.89 7.74 -14.77
N LYS A 185 -0.75 9.07 -14.71
CA LYS A 185 -1.47 9.94 -15.62
C LYS A 185 -0.90 9.93 -17.03
N TYR A 186 0.40 9.83 -17.17
CA TYR A 186 1.02 9.67 -18.46
C TYR A 186 0.51 8.42 -19.15
N SER A 187 0.50 7.32 -18.41
CA SER A 187 -0.05 6.08 -18.92
C SER A 187 -1.52 6.20 -19.33
N SER A 188 -2.35 7.03 -18.75
CA SER A 188 -3.77 7.18 -19.11
C SER A 188 -4.04 8.09 -20.32
N LYS A 189 -3.09 8.89 -20.76
CA LYS A 189 -3.25 9.86 -21.86
C LYS A 189 -2.76 9.38 -23.20
N CYS A 190 -1.91 8.38 -23.25
CA CYS A 190 -1.35 7.90 -24.49
C CYS A 190 -2.31 6.89 -25.16
N GLU A 191 -2.36 6.88 -26.47
CA GLU A 191 -3.24 5.97 -27.25
C GLU A 191 -2.93 4.49 -26.97
N LEU A 192 -1.67 4.19 -26.69
CA LEU A 192 -1.22 2.90 -26.22
C LEU A 192 -1.97 2.46 -24.95
N ASN A 193 -2.34 3.39 -24.11
CA ASN A 193 -2.97 3.11 -22.82
C ASN A 193 -4.45 2.81 -22.90
N LYS A 194 -5.13 3.12 -23.98
CA LYS A 194 -6.47 2.57 -24.19
C LYS A 194 -6.42 1.04 -24.26
N ALA A 195 -5.36 0.49 -24.85
CA ALA A 195 -5.11 -0.94 -24.88
C ALA A 195 -4.52 -1.46 -23.56
N LEU A 196 -3.86 -0.60 -22.78
CA LEU A 196 -3.22 -0.91 -21.50
C LEU A 196 -4.04 -0.43 -20.30
N ALA A 197 -5.19 0.20 -20.52
CA ALA A 197 -6.07 0.70 -19.46
C ALA A 197 -6.30 -0.31 -18.32
N PRO A 198 -6.42 -1.62 -18.56
CA PRO A 198 -6.49 -2.62 -17.49
C PRO A 198 -5.29 -2.60 -16.57
N PHE A 199 -4.09 -2.26 -17.08
CA PHE A 199 -2.86 -2.26 -16.29
C PHE A 199 -2.63 -0.94 -15.54
N SER A 200 -2.94 0.19 -16.16
CA SER A 200 -2.83 1.50 -15.50
C SER A 200 -3.81 1.64 -14.33
N MET A 201 -4.94 0.97 -14.39
CA MET A 201 -5.96 1.00 -13.35
C MET A 201 -5.67 0.04 -12.20
N MET A 202 -4.71 -0.85 -12.37
CA MET A 202 -4.28 -1.81 -11.33
C MET A 202 -3.24 -1.25 -10.40
N ASP A 203 -2.72 -0.06 -10.69
CA ASP A 203 -1.70 0.56 -9.89
C ASP A 203 -2.29 1.11 -8.60
N CYS A 204 -2.19 0.29 -7.57
CA CYS A 204 -2.35 0.71 -6.21
C CYS A 204 -1.03 1.34 -5.74
N TRP A 205 -1.06 2.62 -5.42
CA TRP A 205 0.06 3.29 -4.77
C TRP A 205 0.03 2.99 -3.28
N SER A 206 1.21 2.75 -2.72
CA SER A 206 1.39 2.52 -1.30
C SER A 206 2.14 3.68 -0.67
N SER A 207 1.46 4.48 0.15
CA SER A 207 2.08 5.50 0.98
C SER A 207 2.37 4.95 2.37
N LEU A 208 3.59 5.12 2.85
CA LEU A 208 4.00 4.65 4.16
C LEU A 208 3.63 5.67 5.24
N LEU A 209 2.86 5.21 6.21
CA LEU A 209 2.51 5.97 7.41
C LEU A 209 3.21 5.36 8.63
N CYS A 210 3.48 6.19 9.63
CA CYS A 210 3.92 5.74 10.95
C CYS A 210 3.10 6.44 12.03
N ASP A 211 2.92 5.76 13.18
CA ASP A 211 2.33 6.36 14.36
C ASP A 211 3.40 6.97 15.30
N LYS A 212 2.96 7.48 16.44
CA LYS A 212 3.86 8.06 17.44
C LYS A 212 4.84 7.07 18.06
N SER A 213 4.58 5.78 18.00
CA SER A 213 5.45 4.71 18.49
C SER A 213 6.48 4.27 17.45
N GLY A 214 6.35 4.76 16.21
CA GLY A 214 7.18 4.34 15.08
C GLY A 214 6.73 3.01 14.46
N ASP A 215 5.55 2.52 14.83
CA ASP A 215 4.93 1.42 14.12
C ASP A 215 4.42 1.93 12.77
N ARG A 216 4.42 1.05 11.76
CA ARG A 216 4.13 1.47 10.38
C ARG A 216 2.95 0.73 9.78
N ILE A 217 2.22 1.45 8.94
CA ILE A 217 1.16 0.91 8.11
C ILE A 217 1.22 1.51 6.71
N ASN A 218 0.86 0.73 5.71
CA ASN A 218 0.73 1.24 4.36
C ASN A 218 -0.72 1.68 4.11
N MET A 219 -0.88 2.90 3.61
CA MET A 219 -2.12 3.38 3.05
C MET A 219 -2.13 3.06 1.56
N LEU A 220 -3.12 2.30 1.12
CA LEU A 220 -3.24 1.89 -0.28
C LEU A 220 -4.23 2.77 -1.03
N MET A 221 -3.80 3.26 -2.19
CA MET A 221 -4.57 4.13 -3.08
C MET A 221 -4.63 3.56 -4.47
N ASN A 222 -5.83 3.22 -4.95
CA ASN A 222 -6.06 2.87 -6.35
C ASN A 222 -5.94 4.10 -7.25
N CYS A 223 -5.90 3.91 -8.57
CA CYS A 223 -5.79 5.02 -9.54
C CYS A 223 -7.07 5.86 -9.71
N ALA A 224 -8.22 5.35 -9.31
CA ALA A 224 -9.51 5.97 -9.57
C ALA A 224 -9.83 7.21 -8.71
N PRO A 225 -9.53 7.28 -7.39
CA PRO A 225 -9.87 8.44 -6.57
C PRO A 225 -9.19 9.71 -7.05
N VAL A 226 -9.96 10.72 -7.41
CA VAL A 226 -9.42 11.99 -7.95
C VAL A 226 -8.62 12.76 -6.89
N TRP A 227 -9.05 12.68 -5.63
CA TRP A 227 -8.43 13.42 -4.52
C TRP A 227 -6.98 13.00 -4.23
N ARG A 228 -6.58 11.80 -4.61
CA ARG A 228 -5.20 11.35 -4.43
C ARG A 228 -4.15 12.23 -5.14
N ARG A 229 -4.58 12.99 -6.14
CA ARG A 229 -3.73 13.80 -7.04
C ARG A 229 -4.45 15.09 -7.46
N ASN A 230 -4.99 15.83 -6.51
CA ASN A 230 -5.77 17.04 -6.73
C ASN A 230 -4.94 18.33 -6.69
N GLY A 231 -3.61 18.23 -6.73
CA GLY A 231 -2.69 19.37 -6.61
C GLY A 231 -2.33 19.75 -5.18
N LYS A 232 -2.96 19.13 -4.18
CA LYS A 232 -2.52 19.19 -2.79
C LYS A 232 -1.47 18.11 -2.57
N GLY A 233 -0.50 18.35 -1.72
CA GLY A 233 0.45 17.32 -1.28
C GLY A 233 -0.20 16.28 -0.37
N VAL A 234 0.59 15.33 0.09
CA VAL A 234 0.19 14.42 1.15
C VAL A 234 -0.13 15.19 2.43
N GLN A 235 -0.99 14.63 3.27
CA GLN A 235 -1.37 15.23 4.57
C GLN A 235 -0.12 15.53 5.41
N GLN A 236 0.00 16.77 5.85
CA GLN A 236 1.09 17.22 6.71
C GLN A 236 0.72 17.12 8.18
N GLY A 237 1.75 16.90 9.02
CA GLY A 237 1.56 16.77 10.47
C GLY A 237 0.89 15.46 10.88
N VAL A 238 0.44 15.40 12.13
CA VAL A 238 -0.26 14.24 12.68
C VAL A 238 -1.71 14.26 12.27
N PHE A 239 -2.25 13.09 11.94
CA PHE A 239 -3.67 12.88 11.61
C PHE A 239 -4.13 11.50 12.06
N ASP A 240 -5.43 11.37 12.31
CA ASP A 240 -6.06 10.07 12.39
C ASP A 240 -6.47 9.65 10.97
N ILE A 241 -6.34 8.37 10.64
CA ILE A 241 -6.80 7.84 9.36
C ILE A 241 -7.92 6.85 9.55
N GLU A 242 -8.98 7.01 8.77
CA GLU A 242 -10.11 6.10 8.75
C GLU A 242 -10.22 5.35 7.43
N GLY A 243 -10.67 4.12 7.50
CA GLY A 243 -10.88 3.33 6.29
C GLY A 243 -11.13 1.86 6.57
N ILE A 244 -11.19 1.11 5.50
CA ILE A 244 -11.33 -0.34 5.55
C ILE A 244 -9.94 -0.95 5.74
N LEU A 245 -9.79 -1.77 6.78
CA LEU A 245 -8.56 -2.53 6.99
C LEU A 245 -8.53 -3.72 6.05
N VAL A 246 -7.41 -3.91 5.39
CA VAL A 246 -7.17 -5.04 4.49
C VAL A 246 -5.84 -5.71 4.81
N LYS A 247 -5.68 -6.95 4.34
CA LYS A 247 -4.41 -7.67 4.34
C LYS A 247 -4.08 -7.99 2.89
N ALA A 248 -3.52 -6.98 2.19
CA ALA A 248 -3.29 -7.06 0.75
C ALA A 248 -1.94 -7.69 0.44
N GLU A 249 -1.91 -8.45 -0.63
CA GLU A 249 -0.68 -8.86 -1.31
C GLU A 249 -0.61 -8.10 -2.63
N LEU A 250 0.40 -7.28 -2.76
CA LEU A 250 0.68 -6.59 -4.00
C LEU A 250 1.98 -7.17 -4.56
N PRO A 251 1.92 -8.21 -5.40
CA PRO A 251 3.10 -8.93 -5.88
C PRO A 251 4.17 -8.04 -6.50
N ARG A 252 3.80 -6.88 -7.03
CA ARG A 252 4.78 -5.92 -7.54
C ARG A 252 5.54 -5.17 -6.45
N TYR A 253 5.01 -5.12 -5.22
CA TYR A 253 5.73 -4.56 -4.08
C TYR A 253 6.54 -5.61 -3.32
N GLY A 254 6.29 -6.91 -3.58
CA GLY A 254 6.76 -7.97 -2.71
C GLY A 254 6.00 -7.99 -1.37
N THR A 255 5.90 -9.14 -0.76
CA THR A 255 5.23 -9.28 0.54
C THR A 255 6.01 -8.58 1.66
N GLU A 256 7.33 -8.49 1.52
CA GLU A 256 8.26 -7.90 2.50
C GLU A 256 8.19 -6.37 2.54
N ASN A 257 7.64 -5.74 1.51
CA ASN A 257 7.62 -4.29 1.37
C ASN A 257 6.39 -3.63 1.97
N LEU A 258 5.39 -4.41 2.31
CA LEU A 258 4.17 -3.91 2.94
C LEU A 258 4.16 -4.25 4.43
N SER A 259 3.46 -3.44 5.21
CA SER A 259 3.06 -3.79 6.56
C SER A 259 2.10 -5.00 6.54
N THR A 260 1.98 -5.68 7.68
CA THR A 260 1.08 -6.85 7.79
C THR A 260 -0.37 -6.51 7.38
N TYR A 261 -0.83 -5.34 7.81
CA TYR A 261 -2.13 -4.78 7.44
C TYR A 261 -1.95 -3.49 6.68
N GLN A 262 -2.95 -3.13 5.88
CA GLN A 262 -2.99 -1.87 5.14
C GLN A 262 -4.37 -1.24 5.32
N ILE A 263 -4.43 0.08 5.17
CA ILE A 263 -5.68 0.82 5.27
C ILE A 263 -6.07 1.43 3.92
N ARG A 264 -7.36 1.38 3.59
CA ARG A 264 -7.94 1.99 2.40
C ARG A 264 -8.95 3.07 2.77
N PRO A 265 -8.53 4.34 2.79
CA PRO A 265 -9.45 5.46 2.95
C PRO A 265 -10.33 5.61 1.70
N MET A 266 -11.58 5.99 1.87
CA MET A 266 -12.52 6.15 0.76
C MET A 266 -12.59 7.58 0.23
N THR A 267 -12.34 8.55 1.10
CA THR A 267 -12.38 9.98 0.78
C THR A 267 -11.20 10.72 1.42
N GLU A 268 -10.93 11.94 0.96
CA GLU A 268 -9.88 12.80 1.56
C GLU A 268 -10.18 13.12 3.03
N ASP A 269 -11.45 13.28 3.38
CA ASP A 269 -11.89 13.58 4.75
C ASP A 269 -11.65 12.45 5.75
N ALA A 270 -11.27 11.27 5.26
CA ALA A 270 -10.85 10.15 6.09
C ALA A 270 -9.49 10.39 6.80
N LEU A 271 -8.74 11.40 6.37
CA LEU A 271 -7.51 11.85 7.02
C LEU A 271 -7.82 13.07 7.89
N VAL A 272 -8.01 12.85 9.19
CA VAL A 272 -8.49 13.85 10.16
C VAL A 272 -7.30 14.49 10.88
N PRO A 273 -6.94 15.76 10.60
CA PRO A 273 -5.77 16.40 11.20
C PRO A 273 -5.83 16.49 12.74
N ARG A 274 -4.69 16.29 13.38
CA ARG A 274 -4.46 16.37 14.82
C ARG A 274 -3.45 17.49 15.14
N VAL A 275 -3.86 18.73 14.95
CA VAL A 275 -2.98 19.92 14.96
C VAL A 275 -2.18 20.15 16.25
N THR A 276 -2.62 19.60 17.38
CA THR A 276 -1.94 19.76 18.67
C THR A 276 -0.92 18.69 18.99
N GLU A 277 -0.87 17.62 18.17
CA GLU A 277 0.02 16.50 18.43
C GLU A 277 1.45 16.79 17.99
N LYS A 278 2.43 16.30 18.77
CA LYS A 278 3.85 16.43 18.45
C LYS A 278 4.18 15.60 17.19
N THR A 279 4.83 16.21 16.23
CA THR A 279 5.29 15.55 15.01
C THR A 279 6.66 14.91 15.19
N TRP A 280 6.99 13.97 14.30
CA TRP A 280 8.36 13.46 14.16
C TRP A 280 9.30 14.59 13.67
N THR A 281 10.42 14.73 14.34
CA THR A 281 11.44 15.75 14.01
C THR A 281 12.45 15.17 13.05
N THR A 282 12.71 15.88 11.95
CA THR A 282 13.74 15.49 10.98
C THR A 282 15.12 15.83 11.54
N LEU A 283 15.96 14.82 11.75
CA LEU A 283 17.36 14.97 12.13
C LEU A 283 18.21 15.30 10.89
N CYS A 284 18.04 14.51 9.84
CA CYS A 284 18.69 14.80 8.55
C CYS A 284 17.87 14.22 7.39
N GLU A 285 18.02 14.80 6.20
CA GLU A 285 17.28 14.44 5.00
C GLU A 285 18.09 14.71 3.75
N TRP A 286 18.12 13.73 2.85
CA TRP A 286 18.58 13.87 1.46
C TRP A 286 17.36 13.71 0.54
N ASN A 287 17.09 14.71 -0.28
CA ASN A 287 15.94 14.71 -1.21
C ASN A 287 16.36 14.89 -2.68
N TRP A 288 17.65 15.01 -2.94
CA TRP A 288 18.32 15.12 -4.25
C TRP A 288 17.88 16.27 -5.15
N ASN A 289 16.92 17.08 -4.73
CA ASN A 289 16.58 18.34 -5.38
C ASN A 289 17.51 19.46 -4.93
N THR A 290 17.83 19.45 -3.64
CA THR A 290 18.71 20.41 -2.97
C THR A 290 19.99 19.77 -2.44
N SER A 291 20.04 18.44 -2.30
CA SER A 291 21.25 17.71 -1.91
C SER A 291 22.25 17.64 -3.06
N SER A 292 23.54 17.72 -2.73
CA SER A 292 24.61 17.53 -3.69
C SER A 292 24.83 16.04 -3.95
N ASP A 293 24.87 15.67 -5.22
CA ASP A 293 25.21 14.31 -5.67
C ASP A 293 26.72 14.01 -5.63
N LYS A 294 27.57 15.06 -5.54
CA LYS A 294 29.02 14.90 -5.47
C LYS A 294 29.52 14.67 -4.05
N ASP A 295 29.00 15.45 -3.12
CA ASP A 295 29.49 15.47 -1.74
C ASP A 295 28.50 14.83 -0.77
N PHE A 296 27.37 14.32 -1.27
CA PHE A 296 26.28 13.75 -0.47
C PHE A 296 25.83 14.66 0.69
N ILE A 297 25.79 15.97 0.46
CA ILE A 297 25.38 16.95 1.46
C ILE A 297 23.88 16.83 1.68
N PRO A 298 23.41 16.68 2.92
CA PRO A 298 21.98 16.61 3.19
C PRO A 298 21.30 17.95 2.91
N ALA A 299 20.03 17.88 2.51
CA ALA A 299 19.15 19.04 2.34
C ALA A 299 18.76 19.65 3.69
N LYS A 300 18.69 18.82 4.73
CA LYS A 300 18.42 19.23 6.12
C LYS A 300 19.35 18.50 7.08
N GLY A 301 19.71 19.18 8.17
CA GLY A 301 20.52 18.64 9.24
C GLY A 301 22.00 18.52 8.92
N SER A 302 22.73 17.89 9.81
CA SER A 302 24.16 17.66 9.70
C SER A 302 24.45 16.17 9.80
N ALA A 303 24.80 15.57 8.66
CA ALA A 303 25.16 14.17 8.56
C ALA A 303 26.16 13.97 7.42
N LYS A 304 26.89 12.87 7.46
CA LYS A 304 27.77 12.44 6.37
C LYS A 304 27.19 11.20 5.71
N MET A 305 27.29 11.15 4.40
CA MET A 305 26.98 9.97 3.62
C MET A 305 28.20 9.57 2.78
N SER A 306 28.40 8.29 2.61
CA SER A 306 29.38 7.73 1.69
C SER A 306 28.82 6.44 1.08
N CYS A 307 29.47 5.99 0.00
CA CYS A 307 29.15 4.71 -0.64
C CYS A 307 30.45 3.92 -0.79
N ASN A 308 30.44 2.65 -0.42
CA ASN A 308 31.61 1.77 -0.49
C ASN A 308 31.60 0.82 -1.69
N VAL A 309 30.67 1.01 -2.63
CA VAL A 309 30.64 0.24 -3.89
C VAL A 309 31.78 0.70 -4.78
N SER A 310 32.77 -0.15 -5.05
CA SER A 310 34.08 0.26 -5.59
C SER A 310 34.03 0.83 -7.00
N SER A 311 33.14 0.35 -7.87
CA SER A 311 32.98 0.86 -9.26
C SER A 311 31.87 1.91 -9.38
N ALA A 312 31.35 2.44 -8.25
CA ALA A 312 30.20 3.33 -8.28
C ALA A 312 30.47 4.63 -9.04
N SER A 313 29.56 4.98 -9.91
CA SER A 313 29.39 6.31 -10.50
C SER A 313 28.03 6.88 -10.10
N TYR A 314 27.97 8.21 -9.98
CA TYR A 314 26.80 8.87 -9.42
C TYR A 314 26.23 9.86 -10.43
N SER A 315 24.91 9.88 -10.51
CA SER A 315 24.18 10.89 -11.27
C SER A 315 22.90 11.27 -10.54
N ARG A 316 22.44 12.49 -10.75
CA ARG A 316 21.08 12.85 -10.39
C ARG A 316 20.12 12.17 -11.33
N GLY A 317 19.12 11.54 -10.76
CA GLY A 317 18.05 10.95 -11.52
C GLY A 317 17.07 12.00 -12.04
N ASP A 318 17.51 12.96 -12.85
CA ASP A 318 16.62 13.88 -13.58
C ASP A 318 15.61 13.13 -14.45
N GLU A 319 15.87 11.87 -14.69
CA GLU A 319 15.01 10.96 -15.45
C GLU A 319 13.72 10.60 -14.72
N MET A 320 13.67 10.73 -13.41
CA MET A 320 12.41 10.63 -12.66
C MET A 320 11.51 11.85 -12.86
N ASN A 321 12.12 12.98 -13.17
CA ASN A 321 11.47 14.21 -13.61
C ASN A 321 11.62 14.39 -15.12
N ASN A 322 11.75 13.28 -15.90
CA ASN A 322 11.95 13.40 -17.33
C ASN A 322 10.83 14.27 -17.94
N PRO A 323 11.14 15.50 -18.35
CA PRO A 323 10.14 16.41 -18.88
C PRO A 323 9.52 15.93 -20.20
N LYS A 324 10.14 14.93 -20.85
CA LYS A 324 9.56 14.27 -22.03
C LYS A 324 8.43 13.31 -21.67
N ILE A 325 8.42 12.81 -20.46
CA ILE A 325 7.39 11.86 -19.99
C ILE A 325 6.29 12.59 -19.26
N ILE A 326 6.60 13.44 -18.30
CA ILE A 326 5.62 14.29 -17.62
C ILE A 326 6.29 15.61 -17.24
N SER A 327 5.90 16.68 -17.89
CA SER A 327 6.18 18.01 -17.41
C SER A 327 5.17 18.34 -16.31
N ALA A 328 5.65 18.85 -15.17
CA ALA A 328 4.76 19.45 -14.16
C ALA A 328 3.89 20.57 -14.76
N LYS A 329 4.33 21.16 -15.88
CA LYS A 329 3.55 22.14 -16.65
C LYS A 329 2.36 21.51 -17.36
N ASP A 330 2.48 20.25 -17.78
CA ASP A 330 1.44 19.54 -18.52
C ASP A 330 0.44 18.81 -17.60
N SER A 331 0.69 18.83 -16.29
CA SER A 331 -0.12 18.17 -15.27
C SER A 331 -0.32 19.09 -14.07
N PRO A 332 -1.28 20.02 -14.13
CA PRO A 332 -1.54 20.98 -13.06
C PRO A 332 -1.77 20.34 -11.69
N GLU A 333 -2.31 19.14 -11.63
CA GLU A 333 -2.52 18.39 -10.41
C GLU A 333 -1.24 17.88 -9.75
N PHE A 334 -0.11 17.93 -10.46
CA PHE A 334 1.22 17.68 -9.87
C PHE A 334 2.02 18.96 -9.65
N ALA A 335 1.52 20.09 -10.12
CA ALA A 335 2.24 21.35 -10.00
C ALA A 335 2.50 21.70 -8.53
N GLY A 336 3.77 21.75 -8.17
CA GLY A 336 4.19 22.08 -6.81
C GLY A 336 4.19 20.93 -5.79
N VAL A 337 3.67 19.77 -6.15
CA VAL A 337 3.51 18.62 -5.26
C VAL A 337 4.63 17.59 -5.44
N TRP A 338 5.13 17.46 -6.66
CA TRP A 338 6.16 16.48 -6.99
C TRP A 338 7.50 17.15 -7.27
N LYS A 339 8.44 17.00 -6.35
CA LYS A 339 9.78 17.63 -6.45
C LYS A 339 10.92 16.65 -6.27
N ASN A 340 10.66 15.35 -6.21
CA ASN A 340 11.69 14.41 -5.80
C ASN A 340 12.67 14.11 -6.92
N GLY A 341 13.94 14.45 -6.68
CA GLY A 341 15.07 13.88 -7.36
C GLY A 341 15.41 12.48 -6.85
N ALA A 342 16.34 11.83 -7.48
CA ALA A 342 16.91 10.58 -7.01
C ALA A 342 18.44 10.58 -7.19
N LEU A 343 19.12 9.92 -6.27
CA LEU A 343 20.51 9.53 -6.45
C LEU A 343 20.54 8.21 -7.22
N ARG A 344 21.11 8.23 -8.42
CA ARG A 344 21.43 7.02 -9.16
C ARG A 344 22.86 6.61 -8.88
N ILE A 345 23.03 5.36 -8.48
CA ILE A 345 24.32 4.72 -8.34
C ILE A 345 24.42 3.64 -9.42
N THR A 346 25.30 3.82 -10.37
CA THR A 346 25.61 2.81 -11.40
C THR A 346 26.93 2.16 -11.05
N ALA A 347 26.94 0.85 -10.96
CA ALA A 347 28.13 0.07 -10.61
C ALA A 347 28.09 -1.32 -11.23
N LYS A 348 29.22 -2.01 -11.22
CA LYS A 348 29.24 -3.43 -11.56
C LYS A 348 28.44 -4.23 -10.55
N ALA A 349 27.68 -5.21 -11.04
CA ALA A 349 26.81 -6.01 -10.18
C ALA A 349 27.56 -6.72 -9.05
N CYS A 350 28.78 -7.22 -9.33
CA CYS A 350 29.61 -7.89 -8.33
C CYS A 350 30.09 -6.97 -7.20
N ASP A 351 30.20 -5.67 -7.44
CA ASP A 351 30.76 -4.72 -6.47
C ASP A 351 29.74 -4.32 -5.36
N TRP A 352 28.49 -4.69 -5.51
CA TRP A 352 27.47 -4.54 -4.46
C TRP A 352 27.63 -5.57 -3.34
N TRP A 353 28.63 -6.44 -3.40
CA TRP A 353 28.93 -7.43 -2.37
C TRP A 353 30.43 -7.45 -2.05
N ASP A 354 30.77 -7.41 -0.78
CA ASP A 354 32.12 -7.66 -0.31
C ASP A 354 32.34 -9.18 -0.19
N TRP A 355 33.03 -9.76 -1.18
CA TRP A 355 33.27 -11.18 -1.29
C TRP A 355 34.26 -11.73 -0.25
N LYS A 356 35.03 -10.85 0.37
CA LYS A 356 35.99 -11.21 1.41
C LYS A 356 35.32 -11.34 2.76
N ASN A 357 34.45 -10.38 3.08
CA ASN A 357 33.80 -10.31 4.39
C ASN A 357 32.37 -10.90 4.35
N ASP A 358 31.90 -11.30 3.17
CA ASP A 358 30.58 -11.87 2.93
C ASP A 358 29.40 -10.96 3.35
N GLU A 359 29.51 -9.67 3.01
CA GLU A 359 28.51 -8.64 3.36
C GLU A 359 28.17 -7.73 2.17
N GLY A 360 27.02 -7.03 2.27
CA GLY A 360 26.57 -6.07 1.25
C GLY A 360 27.33 -4.77 1.28
N ASN A 361 27.66 -4.24 0.10
CA ASN A 361 28.15 -2.88 -0.09
C ASN A 361 27.00 -1.93 -0.43
N GLY A 362 27.02 -0.69 0.06
CA GLY A 362 25.95 0.27 -0.20
C GLY A 362 26.20 1.64 0.39
N LEU A 363 25.18 2.28 0.90
CA LEU A 363 25.23 3.60 1.50
C LEU A 363 25.52 3.53 2.98
N TYR A 364 26.45 4.38 3.43
CA TYR A 364 26.83 4.57 4.82
C TYR A 364 26.48 5.98 5.26
N LEU A 365 25.74 6.11 6.35
CA LEU A 365 25.34 7.37 6.97
C LEU A 365 26.02 7.49 8.33
N THR A 366 26.49 8.70 8.67
CA THR A 366 27.02 9.00 9.98
C THR A 366 26.43 10.30 10.47
N PHE A 367 25.85 10.29 11.66
CA PHE A 367 25.24 11.47 12.29
C PHE A 367 25.44 11.43 13.81
N SER A 368 25.14 12.56 14.46
CA SER A 368 25.18 12.70 15.92
C SER A 368 23.78 12.92 16.47
N THR A 369 23.56 12.43 17.66
CA THR A 369 22.37 12.70 18.49
C THR A 369 22.74 13.27 19.85
N SER A 370 23.97 13.81 20.00
CA SER A 370 24.49 14.31 21.28
C SER A 370 23.59 15.37 21.92
N ASP A 371 22.95 16.19 21.10
CA ASP A 371 22.17 17.33 21.55
C ASP A 371 20.65 17.11 21.43
N VAL A 372 20.22 15.88 21.17
CA VAL A 372 18.80 15.57 20.99
C VAL A 372 18.35 14.38 21.83
N ALA A 373 17.12 14.48 22.34
CA ALA A 373 16.44 13.36 22.97
C ALA A 373 15.74 12.54 21.89
N ALA A 374 16.43 11.52 21.38
CA ALA A 374 15.94 10.63 20.34
C ALA A 374 15.54 9.28 20.94
N GLU A 375 14.50 9.29 21.79
CA GLU A 375 14.00 8.08 22.45
C GLU A 375 13.46 7.06 21.45
N ASN A 376 12.73 7.56 20.45
CA ASN A 376 12.33 6.80 19.30
C ASN A 376 12.93 7.42 18.06
N ALA A 377 13.51 6.61 17.20
CA ALA A 377 14.07 7.09 15.94
C ALA A 377 13.89 6.06 14.82
N TYR A 378 13.91 6.53 13.59
CA TYR A 378 13.88 5.67 12.42
C TYR A 378 14.70 6.22 11.25
N VAL A 379 15.08 5.30 10.37
CA VAL A 379 15.61 5.59 9.04
C VAL A 379 14.55 5.23 8.02
N ALA A 380 14.24 6.16 7.13
CA ALA A 380 13.33 5.90 6.02
C ALA A 380 14.00 6.24 4.68
N PHE A 381 13.70 5.47 3.66
CA PHE A 381 14.17 5.73 2.31
C PHE A 381 13.18 5.16 1.28
N SER A 382 13.22 5.74 0.10
CA SER A 382 12.56 5.16 -1.07
C SER A 382 13.61 4.72 -2.08
N PHE A 383 13.38 3.64 -2.80
CA PHE A 383 14.33 3.14 -3.76
C PHE A 383 13.68 2.33 -4.89
N CYS A 384 14.38 2.22 -6.00
CA CYS A 384 14.04 1.31 -7.09
C CYS A 384 15.29 0.93 -7.90
N GLY A 385 15.24 -0.20 -8.58
CA GLY A 385 16.32 -0.69 -9.42
C GLY A 385 16.12 -0.36 -10.90
N GLY A 386 17.21 -0.20 -11.63
CA GLY A 386 17.20 -0.04 -13.07
C GLY A 386 17.21 1.40 -13.56
N VAL A 387 17.04 1.57 -14.87
CA VAL A 387 17.05 2.85 -15.59
C VAL A 387 15.75 2.99 -16.37
N LEU A 388 15.12 4.15 -16.31
CA LEU A 388 13.77 4.37 -16.86
C LEU A 388 13.64 4.11 -18.36
N LEU A 389 14.62 4.49 -19.16
CA LEU A 389 14.50 4.51 -20.63
C LEU A 389 15.37 3.47 -21.35
N GLU A 390 16.29 2.82 -20.67
CA GLU A 390 17.23 1.89 -21.30
C GLU A 390 17.05 0.47 -20.78
N ALA A 391 16.21 -0.25 -21.46
CA ALA A 391 15.87 -1.59 -21.10
C ALA A 391 17.04 -2.62 -21.17
N SER A 392 18.15 -2.23 -21.77
CA SER A 392 19.35 -3.07 -21.90
C SER A 392 20.37 -2.86 -20.78
N TYR A 393 20.32 -1.72 -20.13
CA TYR A 393 21.23 -1.39 -19.03
C TYR A 393 20.57 -1.64 -17.69
N ALA A 394 21.29 -2.24 -16.79
CA ALA A 394 20.85 -2.42 -15.40
C ALA A 394 19.64 -3.33 -15.19
N ALA A 395 19.53 -4.36 -16.00
CA ALA A 395 18.56 -5.42 -15.74
C ALA A 395 18.83 -6.19 -14.44
N ASN A 396 19.98 -5.94 -13.82
CA ASN A 396 20.45 -6.66 -12.66
C ASN A 396 20.79 -5.65 -11.56
N PHE A 397 20.15 -5.80 -10.41
CA PHE A 397 20.41 -5.01 -9.21
C PHE A 397 20.18 -5.89 -7.98
N PRO A 398 20.80 -5.59 -6.82
CA PRO A 398 20.58 -6.38 -5.62
C PRO A 398 19.09 -6.44 -5.27
N SER A 399 18.58 -7.65 -5.06
CA SER A 399 17.13 -7.87 -4.83
C SER A 399 16.70 -7.50 -3.43
N PHE A 400 17.48 -7.93 -2.44
CA PHE A 400 17.11 -7.85 -1.03
C PHE A 400 18.02 -6.89 -0.30
N TRP A 401 17.43 -6.03 0.50
CA TRP A 401 18.12 -4.97 1.21
C TRP A 401 17.76 -4.96 2.68
N THR A 402 18.70 -4.56 3.51
CA THR A 402 18.50 -4.35 4.94
C THR A 402 19.12 -3.04 5.39
N VAL A 403 18.79 -2.63 6.62
CA VAL A 403 19.41 -1.49 7.28
C VAL A 403 20.05 -1.98 8.56
N GLU A 404 21.30 -1.59 8.74
CA GLU A 404 22.09 -1.94 9.91
C GLU A 404 22.63 -0.66 10.56
N TYR A 405 22.91 -0.73 11.85
CA TYR A 405 23.47 0.36 12.63
C TYR A 405 24.63 -0.10 13.50
N SER A 406 25.44 0.87 13.90
CA SER A 406 26.55 0.69 14.80
C SER A 406 26.82 1.98 15.58
N PHE A 407 27.43 1.87 16.77
CA PHE A 407 27.93 3.04 17.50
C PHE A 407 29.45 3.20 17.42
N ASP A 408 30.17 2.24 16.87
CA ASP A 408 31.62 2.21 16.76
C ASP A 408 32.16 1.96 15.35
N ALA A 409 31.25 1.74 14.38
CA ALA A 409 31.53 1.37 13.00
C ALA A 409 32.22 -0.01 12.81
N SER A 410 32.25 -0.84 13.84
CA SER A 410 32.89 -2.17 13.82
C SER A 410 31.86 -3.29 14.01
N GLU A 411 30.98 -3.16 15.00
CA GLU A 411 29.91 -4.12 15.25
C GLU A 411 28.60 -3.63 14.64
N TRP A 412 28.14 -4.34 13.63
CA TRP A 412 26.91 -4.00 12.92
C TRP A 412 25.75 -4.86 13.37
N LYS A 413 24.62 -4.24 13.66
CA LYS A 413 23.35 -4.88 14.02
C LYS A 413 22.27 -4.44 13.08
N ARG A 414 21.36 -5.35 12.72
CA ARG A 414 20.18 -4.97 11.95
C ARG A 414 19.27 -4.07 12.78
N LEU A 415 18.71 -3.04 12.16
CA LEU A 415 17.67 -2.24 12.79
C LEU A 415 16.42 -3.07 13.08
N GLU A 416 16.04 -3.92 12.11
CA GLU A 416 14.93 -4.87 12.23
C GLU A 416 15.34 -6.19 11.56
N ASP A 417 14.82 -7.31 12.05
CA ASP A 417 15.10 -8.63 11.47
C ASP A 417 14.23 -8.88 10.22
N ARG A 418 14.40 -8.03 9.24
CA ARG A 418 13.76 -8.16 7.92
C ARG A 418 14.63 -7.61 6.81
N SER A 419 14.30 -8.02 5.60
CA SER A 419 14.80 -7.45 4.36
C SER A 419 13.64 -6.86 3.57
N VAL A 420 13.92 -5.89 2.73
CA VAL A 420 12.98 -5.33 1.77
C VAL A 420 13.43 -5.67 0.36
N THR A 421 12.48 -5.80 -0.54
CA THR A 421 12.76 -6.17 -1.93
C THR A 421 12.82 -4.92 -2.79
N MET A 422 13.90 -4.76 -3.54
CA MET A 422 14.02 -3.73 -4.55
C MET A 422 13.29 -4.16 -5.82
N HIS A 423 12.44 -3.29 -6.33
CA HIS A 423 11.72 -3.47 -7.57
C HIS A 423 12.34 -2.70 -8.72
N SER A 424 12.05 -3.16 -9.93
CA SER A 424 12.44 -2.45 -11.15
C SER A 424 11.70 -1.11 -11.26
N MET A 425 12.39 -0.09 -11.74
CA MET A 425 11.79 1.18 -12.11
C MET A 425 10.80 1.02 -13.29
N VAL A 426 11.02 0.05 -14.15
CA VAL A 426 10.24 -0.17 -15.37
C VAL A 426 9.57 -1.53 -15.34
N TRP A 427 8.27 -1.55 -15.55
CA TRP A 427 7.53 -2.78 -15.79
C TRP A 427 7.44 -3.06 -17.30
N ARG A 428 7.84 -4.26 -17.69
CA ARG A 428 7.67 -4.76 -19.05
C ARG A 428 6.57 -5.80 -19.12
N ALA A 429 5.55 -5.55 -19.89
CA ALA A 429 4.66 -6.61 -20.33
C ALA A 429 5.41 -7.52 -21.30
N THR A 430 5.75 -8.72 -20.86
CA THR A 430 6.41 -9.73 -21.70
C THR A 430 5.43 -10.55 -22.55
N LYS A 431 4.13 -10.34 -22.39
CA LYS A 431 3.10 -11.03 -23.15
C LYS A 431 2.38 -10.07 -24.08
N PRO A 432 2.09 -10.47 -25.32
CA PRO A 432 1.25 -9.66 -26.19
C PRO A 432 -0.13 -9.50 -25.55
N ILE A 433 -0.60 -8.26 -25.50
CA ILE A 433 -1.97 -7.94 -25.15
C ILE A 433 -2.70 -7.74 -26.44
N ASN A 434 -3.75 -8.52 -26.69
CA ASN A 434 -4.51 -8.48 -27.92
C ASN A 434 -3.65 -8.62 -29.20
N GLY A 435 -2.61 -9.48 -29.15
CA GLY A 435 -1.72 -9.72 -30.30
C GLY A 435 -0.66 -8.65 -30.56
N LEU A 436 -0.62 -7.59 -29.76
CA LEU A 436 0.37 -6.52 -29.89
C LEU A 436 1.48 -6.72 -28.86
N THR A 437 2.72 -6.66 -29.31
CA THR A 437 3.90 -6.68 -28.43
C THR A 437 4.22 -5.25 -28.04
N TYR A 438 3.99 -4.92 -26.75
CA TYR A 438 4.31 -3.60 -26.24
C TYR A 438 5.67 -3.62 -25.54
N ASN A 439 6.55 -2.75 -25.99
CA ASN A 439 7.73 -2.35 -25.23
C ASN A 439 7.30 -1.16 -24.35
N LEU A 440 6.89 -1.46 -23.13
CA LEU A 440 6.45 -0.47 -22.15
C LEU A 440 7.62 0.25 -21.46
N SER A 441 8.79 0.28 -22.10
CA SER A 441 9.92 1.02 -21.57
C SER A 441 9.55 2.50 -21.40
N GLY A 442 9.44 2.95 -20.18
CA GLY A 442 9.17 4.34 -19.81
C GLY A 442 7.72 4.69 -19.53
N GLU A 443 6.75 3.86 -19.85
CA GLU A 443 5.33 4.23 -19.70
C GLU A 443 4.65 3.62 -18.47
N ALA A 444 5.21 2.56 -17.91
CA ALA A 444 4.72 1.92 -16.70
C ALA A 444 5.83 1.90 -15.64
N ALA A 445 6.31 3.06 -15.26
CA ALA A 445 7.26 3.13 -14.16
C ALA A 445 6.59 2.67 -12.88
N MET A 446 7.22 1.69 -12.23
CA MET A 446 6.74 1.14 -10.95
C MET A 446 6.82 2.15 -9.83
N GLY A 447 7.61 3.20 -10.01
CA GLY A 447 7.89 4.16 -8.96
C GLY A 447 8.79 3.59 -7.87
N PHE A 448 9.07 4.42 -6.90
CA PHE A 448 9.86 4.05 -5.72
C PHE A 448 8.97 3.36 -4.70
N THR A 449 9.49 2.30 -4.08
CA THR A 449 8.87 1.74 -2.87
C THR A 449 9.42 2.45 -1.65
N GLU A 450 8.56 2.73 -0.70
CA GLU A 450 8.87 3.46 0.53
C GLU A 450 9.13 2.48 1.68
N HIS A 451 10.18 2.71 2.41
CA HIS A 451 10.63 1.85 3.50
C HIS A 451 11.01 2.66 4.74
N MET A 452 10.77 2.09 5.90
CA MET A 452 11.11 2.65 7.18
C MET A 452 11.62 1.53 8.10
N PHE A 453 12.71 1.77 8.80
CA PHE A 453 13.32 0.87 9.78
C PHE A 453 13.50 1.63 11.09
N ARG A 454 12.90 1.11 12.15
CA ARG A 454 12.96 1.70 13.49
C ARG A 454 14.23 1.26 14.22
N PHE A 455 14.84 2.17 14.96
CA PHE A 455 15.91 1.79 15.89
C PHE A 455 15.32 0.95 17.01
N PRO A 456 15.94 -0.20 17.36
CA PRO A 456 15.45 -1.07 18.40
C PRO A 456 15.73 -0.52 19.81
N GLU A 457 16.56 0.50 19.92
CA GLU A 457 16.99 1.11 21.17
C GLU A 457 17.04 2.64 21.08
N ASN A 458 17.06 3.29 22.23
CA ASN A 458 17.23 4.73 22.36
C ASN A 458 18.62 5.15 21.85
N ILE A 459 18.66 6.13 20.96
CA ILE A 459 19.92 6.66 20.40
C ILE A 459 20.23 8.08 20.86
N SER A 460 19.56 8.59 21.91
CA SER A 460 19.82 9.91 22.49
C SER A 460 21.25 10.05 22.99
N GLY A 461 21.82 11.24 22.86
CA GLY A 461 23.12 11.57 23.44
C GLY A 461 24.32 10.83 22.84
N LYS A 462 24.20 10.26 21.64
CA LYS A 462 25.32 9.58 20.98
C LYS A 462 26.12 10.56 20.13
N ASP A 463 27.43 10.63 20.34
CA ASP A 463 28.32 11.46 19.52
C ASP A 463 28.32 11.01 18.04
N LYS A 464 28.25 9.70 17.84
CA LYS A 464 28.17 9.11 16.51
C LYS A 464 27.22 7.94 16.47
N VAL A 465 26.37 7.96 15.46
CA VAL A 465 25.53 6.84 15.05
C VAL A 465 25.87 6.54 13.60
N TYR A 466 26.17 5.30 13.32
CA TYR A 466 26.45 4.80 11.99
C TYR A 466 25.27 3.97 11.51
N VAL A 467 24.86 4.18 10.27
CA VAL A 467 23.82 3.41 9.60
C VAL A 467 24.32 2.99 8.24
N ARG A 468 24.04 1.77 7.83
CA ARG A 468 24.28 1.34 6.45
C ARG A 468 23.01 0.74 5.83
N ILE A 469 22.76 1.13 4.57
CA ILE A 469 21.68 0.59 3.73
C ILE A 469 22.36 -0.28 2.68
N VAL A 470 22.25 -1.58 2.82
CA VAL A 470 23.05 -2.55 2.06
C VAL A 470 22.24 -3.74 1.58
N PRO A 471 22.65 -4.41 0.49
CA PRO A 471 22.11 -5.72 0.14
C PRO A 471 22.26 -6.72 1.29
N SER A 472 21.21 -7.47 1.54
CA SER A 472 21.17 -8.51 2.58
C SER A 472 21.41 -9.92 2.02
N ALA A 473 21.53 -10.07 0.69
CA ALA A 473 21.81 -11.33 0.02
C ALA A 473 22.49 -11.08 -1.33
N LYS A 474 23.25 -12.05 -1.78
CA LYS A 474 23.97 -12.06 -3.07
C LYS A 474 23.05 -12.21 -4.30
N ASN A 475 21.75 -12.05 -4.16
CA ASN A 475 20.79 -12.25 -5.22
C ASN A 475 20.56 -10.96 -6.00
N LEU A 476 20.53 -11.08 -7.31
CA LEU A 476 20.18 -10.00 -8.22
C LEU A 476 18.75 -10.19 -8.75
N ALA A 477 17.97 -9.14 -8.73
CA ALA A 477 16.71 -9.09 -9.44
C ALA A 477 16.94 -8.80 -10.92
N THR A 478 15.99 -9.20 -11.75
CA THR A 478 15.93 -8.80 -13.15
C THR A 478 14.78 -7.81 -13.36
N LEU A 479 14.81 -7.08 -14.48
CA LEU A 479 13.73 -6.17 -14.90
C LEU A 479 12.43 -6.93 -15.26
N SER A 480 12.12 -8.06 -14.62
CA SER A 480 10.84 -8.72 -14.81
C SER A 480 9.81 -8.14 -13.85
N HIS A 481 8.58 -8.01 -14.30
CA HIS A 481 7.45 -7.51 -13.51
C HIS A 481 7.14 -8.32 -12.23
N ARG A 482 7.79 -9.45 -12.05
CA ARG A 482 7.65 -10.31 -10.86
C ARG A 482 8.81 -10.21 -9.88
N GLY A 483 9.74 -9.28 -10.11
CA GLY A 483 10.79 -8.93 -9.14
C GLY A 483 11.81 -10.00 -8.78
N SER A 484 11.71 -11.20 -9.31
CA SER A 484 12.49 -12.30 -8.77
C SER A 484 12.82 -13.40 -9.77
N SER A 485 13.66 -13.14 -10.74
CA SER A 485 14.55 -14.23 -11.13
C SER A 485 15.90 -13.90 -10.49
N ALA A 486 16.12 -14.43 -9.32
CA ALA A 486 17.35 -14.22 -8.62
C ALA A 486 18.50 -14.85 -9.41
N ARG A 487 19.29 -14.05 -10.08
CA ARG A 487 20.64 -14.47 -10.45
C ARG A 487 21.51 -14.29 -9.22
N ALA A 488 22.27 -15.31 -8.89
CA ALA A 488 23.30 -15.16 -7.87
C ALA A 488 24.32 -14.13 -8.35
N ASN A 489 24.57 -13.11 -7.56
CA ASN A 489 25.72 -12.24 -7.76
C ASN A 489 26.99 -13.11 -7.58
N ARG A 490 27.98 -12.92 -8.42
CA ARG A 490 29.25 -13.67 -8.40
C ARG A 490 30.41 -12.71 -8.58
N PRO A 491 31.63 -13.04 -8.06
CA PRO A 491 32.79 -12.14 -8.18
C PRO A 491 33.11 -11.76 -9.64
N GLU A 492 32.87 -12.67 -10.57
CA GLU A 492 33.10 -12.48 -11.99
C GLU A 492 31.95 -11.80 -12.73
N TYR A 493 30.83 -11.51 -12.09
CA TYR A 493 29.65 -10.92 -12.73
C TYR A 493 29.79 -9.40 -12.79
N THR A 494 30.31 -8.90 -13.90
CA THR A 494 30.66 -7.49 -14.12
C THR A 494 29.66 -6.61 -14.89
N PRO A 495 28.48 -7.10 -15.37
CA PRO A 495 27.53 -6.19 -15.99
C PRO A 495 27.18 -5.04 -15.06
N GLU A 496 26.99 -3.87 -15.66
CA GLU A 496 26.51 -2.70 -14.90
C GLU A 496 25.08 -2.88 -14.42
N CYS A 497 24.81 -2.35 -13.26
CA CYS A 497 23.48 -2.25 -12.69
C CYS A 497 23.29 -0.86 -12.08
N ALA A 498 22.05 -0.40 -11.99
CA ALA A 498 21.71 0.85 -11.35
C ALA A 498 20.76 0.64 -10.19
N VAL A 499 21.04 1.34 -9.12
CA VAL A 499 20.20 1.46 -7.93
C VAL A 499 19.87 2.94 -7.76
N ASN A 500 18.59 3.24 -7.60
CA ASN A 500 18.14 4.62 -7.43
C ASN A 500 17.56 4.77 -6.03
N PHE A 501 18.12 5.70 -5.28
CA PHE A 501 17.57 6.12 -4.00
C PHE A 501 16.82 7.44 -4.17
N GLY A 502 15.55 7.45 -3.79
CA GLY A 502 14.79 8.67 -3.58
C GLY A 502 15.19 9.34 -2.27
N SER A 503 14.24 9.96 -1.59
CA SER A 503 14.54 10.60 -0.30
C SER A 503 15.06 9.58 0.72
N ILE A 504 16.09 10.01 1.49
CA ILE A 504 16.60 9.28 2.65
C ILE A 504 16.45 10.21 3.85
N ILE A 505 15.77 9.73 4.90
CA ILE A 505 15.34 10.57 6.01
C ILE A 505 15.65 9.86 7.32
N ILE A 506 16.20 10.60 8.29
CA ILE A 506 16.32 10.14 9.68
C ILE A 506 15.47 11.07 10.53
N ARG A 507 14.55 10.48 11.29
CA ARG A 507 13.67 11.21 12.21
C ARG A 507 13.70 10.61 13.59
N TYR A 508 13.37 11.46 14.57
CA TYR A 508 13.25 11.08 15.98
C TYR A 508 12.03 11.75 16.63
N ARG A 509 11.65 11.22 17.79
CA ARG A 509 10.57 11.74 18.61
C ARG A 509 10.88 11.61 20.08
#